data_c2433c080a6d0498b41816e39ba4bd6c
#
_entry.id   c2433c080a6d0498b41816e39ba4bd6c
#
_cell.length_a   1.000
_cell.length_b   1.000
_cell.length_c   1.000
_cell.angle_alpha   90.00
_cell.angle_beta   90.00
_cell.angle_gamma   90.00
#
_symmetry.space_group_name_H-M   'P 1'
#
loop_
_entity.id
_entity.type
_entity.pdbx_description
1 polymer ?
#
loop_
_entity_poly.entity_id
_entity_poly.type
_entity_poly.pdbx_seq_one_letter_code
_entity_poly.pdbx_strand_id
1 'polypeptide(L)'
;MAFQQGLSGLNSASRNLDVIGHNIANANTVGMKSSRAEFAELYASSVNAAGGANKGIGVTVATVSQLFTQGNITVTGNDLDLAINGNGFFEVTQPNGTMAYTRAGMFQLDRE
;
A
#
# COMPACT_ATOMS: atom_id res chain seq x y z
N MET A 1 -28.27 -5.54 -13.60
CA MET A 1 -27.37 -6.53 -12.97
C MET A 1 -26.00 -6.51 -13.64
N ALA A 2 -25.88 -6.75 -14.94
CA ALA A 2 -24.61 -6.77 -15.63
C ALA A 2 -23.86 -5.41 -15.60
N PHE A 3 -24.58 -4.31 -15.68
CA PHE A 3 -23.99 -2.96 -15.59
C PHE A 3 -23.38 -2.66 -14.22
N GLN A 4 -23.98 -3.13 -13.15
CA GLN A 4 -23.46 -2.94 -11.80
C GLN A 4 -22.18 -3.75 -11.56
N GLN A 5 -22.09 -4.94 -12.10
CA GLN A 5 -20.88 -5.75 -12.09
C GLN A 5 -19.76 -5.07 -12.90
N GLY A 6 -20.09 -4.57 -14.08
CA GLY A 6 -19.15 -3.82 -14.90
C GLY A 6 -18.68 -2.54 -14.22
N LEU A 7 -19.57 -1.80 -13.58
CA LEU A 7 -19.22 -0.58 -12.84
C LEU A 7 -18.33 -0.90 -11.63
N SER A 8 -18.64 -1.96 -10.91
CA SER A 8 -17.82 -2.45 -9.79
C SER A 8 -16.41 -2.82 -10.27
N GLY A 9 -16.29 -3.52 -11.38
CA GLY A 9 -15.02 -3.87 -12.01
C GLY A 9 -14.21 -2.64 -12.43
N LEU A 10 -14.88 -1.66 -13.04
CA LEU A 10 -14.24 -0.39 -13.42
C LEU A 10 -13.77 0.41 -12.21
N ASN A 11 -14.55 0.50 -11.15
CA ASN A 11 -14.16 1.18 -9.92
C ASN A 11 -12.95 0.48 -9.27
N SER A 12 -12.94 -0.84 -9.27
CA SER A 12 -11.81 -1.62 -8.74
C SER A 12 -10.54 -1.41 -9.57
N ALA A 13 -10.67 -1.38 -10.90
CA ALA A 13 -9.55 -1.08 -11.79
C ALA A 13 -9.02 0.34 -11.57
N SER A 14 -9.90 1.32 -11.37
CA SER A 14 -9.53 2.70 -11.06
C SER A 14 -8.76 2.78 -9.73
N ARG A 15 -9.21 2.09 -8.69
CA ARG A 15 -8.52 2.01 -7.39
C ARG A 15 -7.14 1.36 -7.52
N ASN A 16 -7.05 0.30 -8.32
CA ASN A 16 -5.77 -0.34 -8.59
C ASN A 16 -4.80 0.60 -9.31
N LEU A 17 -5.29 1.37 -10.29
CA LEU A 17 -4.49 2.39 -10.96
C LEU A 17 -4.04 3.50 -10.02
N ASP A 18 -4.87 3.92 -9.08
CA ASP A 18 -4.48 4.90 -8.04
C ASP A 18 -3.32 4.39 -7.19
N VAL A 19 -3.36 3.14 -6.77
CA VAL A 19 -2.28 2.51 -5.99
C VAL A 19 -1.01 2.39 -6.81
N ILE A 20 -1.10 1.96 -8.06
CA ILE A 20 0.04 1.87 -8.98
C ILE A 20 0.63 3.26 -9.23
N GLY A 21 -0.20 4.26 -9.46
CA GLY A 21 0.23 5.64 -9.65
C GLY A 21 0.96 6.19 -8.44
N HIS A 22 0.47 5.90 -7.24
CA HIS A 22 1.14 6.27 -5.99
C HIS A 22 2.51 5.59 -5.86
N ASN A 23 2.59 4.30 -6.16
CA ASN A 23 3.85 3.55 -6.15
C ASN A 23 4.87 4.13 -7.14
N ILE A 24 4.43 4.46 -8.35
CA ILE A 24 5.29 5.05 -9.38
C ILE A 24 5.74 6.45 -8.98
N ALA A 25 4.83 7.28 -8.48
CA ALA A 25 5.15 8.64 -8.05
C ALA A 25 6.19 8.66 -6.92
N ASN A 26 6.21 7.65 -6.08
CA ASN A 26 7.13 7.53 -4.94
C ASN A 26 8.26 6.52 -5.16
N ALA A 27 8.47 6.05 -6.39
CA ALA A 27 9.50 5.05 -6.70
C ALA A 27 10.92 5.49 -6.33
N ASN A 28 11.19 6.78 -6.39
CA ASN A 28 12.48 7.37 -6.02
C ASN A 28 12.51 7.93 -4.59
N THR A 29 11.45 7.75 -3.83
CA THR A 29 11.39 8.19 -2.44
C THR A 29 12.18 7.22 -1.55
N VAL A 30 13.09 7.75 -0.75
CA VAL A 30 13.88 6.95 0.18
C VAL A 30 12.99 6.33 1.25
N GLY A 31 13.17 5.04 1.47
CA GLY A 31 12.38 4.30 2.46
C GLY A 31 10.97 3.95 2.02
N MET A 32 10.65 4.15 0.75
CA MET A 32 9.33 3.80 0.19
C MET A 32 9.08 2.31 0.26
N LYS A 33 7.90 1.95 0.73
CA LYS A 33 7.35 0.60 0.62
C LYS A 33 6.14 0.63 -0.31
N SER A 34 6.18 -0.17 -1.36
CA SER A 34 5.08 -0.24 -2.32
C SER A 34 3.81 -0.77 -1.68
N SER A 35 2.68 -0.33 -2.17
CA SER A 35 1.38 -0.82 -1.75
C SER A 35 0.73 -1.65 -2.84
N ARG A 36 -0.15 -2.55 -2.43
CA ARG A 36 -0.95 -3.38 -3.32
C ARG A 36 -2.41 -3.33 -2.89
N ALA A 37 -3.29 -3.13 -3.85
CA ALA A 37 -4.72 -3.26 -3.60
C ALA A 37 -5.11 -4.74 -3.59
N GLU A 38 -5.84 -5.14 -2.59
CA GLU A 38 -6.41 -6.48 -2.47
C GLU A 38 -7.92 -6.40 -2.62
N PHE A 39 -8.45 -7.27 -3.46
CA PHE A 39 -9.85 -7.25 -3.84
C PHE A 39 -10.58 -8.47 -3.28
N ALA A 40 -11.83 -8.26 -2.91
CA ALA A 40 -12.73 -9.32 -2.50
C ALA A 40 -13.90 -9.38 -3.47
N GLU A 41 -14.26 -10.57 -3.85
CA GLU A 41 -15.45 -10.81 -4.67
C GLU A 41 -16.71 -10.73 -3.80
N LEU A 42 -17.71 -10.06 -4.34
CA LEU A 42 -19.02 -9.98 -3.70
C LEU A 42 -19.92 -11.09 -4.26
N TYR A 43 -20.50 -11.85 -3.37
CA TYR A 43 -21.47 -12.90 -3.72
C TYR A 43 -22.87 -12.47 -3.36
N ALA A 44 -23.80 -12.66 -4.27
CA ALA A 44 -25.21 -12.54 -3.95
C ALA A 44 -25.65 -13.73 -3.10
N SER A 45 -25.97 -13.49 -1.84
CA SER A 45 -26.69 -14.48 -1.05
C SER A 45 -28.15 -14.47 -1.47
N SER A 46 -28.52 -15.25 -2.46
CA SER A 46 -29.92 -15.41 -2.77
C SER A 46 -30.57 -16.38 -1.76
N VAL A 47 -31.56 -15.88 -1.07
CA VAL A 47 -32.32 -16.62 -0.07
C VAL A 47 -33.21 -17.74 -0.72
N ASN A 48 -33.21 -17.86 -2.02
CA ASN A 48 -33.95 -18.88 -2.72
C ASN A 48 -33.05 -20.02 -3.18
N ALA A 49 -32.96 -20.99 -2.34
CA ALA A 49 -32.20 -22.19 -2.45
C ALA A 49 -32.82 -23.25 -3.38
N ALA A 50 -33.11 -22.90 -4.60
CA ALA A 50 -33.47 -23.92 -5.59
C ALA A 50 -32.40 -23.93 -6.69
N GLY A 51 -31.31 -24.67 -6.45
CA GLY A 51 -30.29 -24.92 -7.46
C GLY A 51 -29.14 -23.91 -7.51
N GLY A 52 -28.72 -23.45 -6.36
CA GLY A 52 -27.84 -22.32 -6.13
C GLY A 52 -26.42 -22.41 -6.60
N ALA A 53 -26.15 -21.94 -7.78
CA ALA A 53 -24.82 -21.40 -8.05
C ALA A 53 -24.74 -19.99 -7.46
N ASN A 54 -23.90 -19.80 -6.44
CA ASN A 54 -23.55 -18.48 -5.95
C ASN A 54 -22.91 -17.70 -7.11
N LYS A 55 -23.61 -16.69 -7.61
CA LYS A 55 -23.06 -15.82 -8.64
C LYS A 55 -22.36 -14.65 -7.97
N GLY A 56 -21.14 -14.40 -8.40
CA GLY A 56 -20.46 -13.15 -8.08
C GLY A 56 -21.25 -11.96 -8.64
N ILE A 57 -21.44 -10.91 -7.83
CA ILE A 57 -22.14 -9.68 -8.20
C ILE A 57 -21.18 -8.48 -8.36
N GLY A 58 -19.89 -8.71 -8.28
CA GLY A 58 -18.88 -7.68 -8.44
C GLY A 58 -17.72 -7.88 -7.50
N VAL A 59 -16.85 -6.88 -7.45
CA VAL A 59 -15.68 -6.84 -6.58
C VAL A 59 -15.65 -5.55 -5.78
N THR A 60 -15.03 -5.60 -4.61
CA THR A 60 -14.73 -4.43 -3.80
C THR A 60 -13.26 -4.48 -3.35
N VAL A 61 -12.70 -3.31 -3.08
CA VAL A 61 -11.37 -3.24 -2.47
C VAL A 61 -11.52 -3.65 -1.00
N ALA A 62 -10.89 -4.76 -0.65
CA ALA A 62 -10.89 -5.26 0.71
C ALA A 62 -9.90 -4.46 1.58
N THR A 63 -8.72 -4.23 1.06
CA THR A 63 -7.67 -3.48 1.75
C THR A 63 -6.60 -3.03 0.77
N VAL A 64 -5.79 -2.08 1.21
CA VAL A 64 -4.53 -1.72 0.55
C VAL A 64 -3.41 -2.11 1.50
N SER A 65 -2.65 -3.13 1.12
CA SER A 65 -1.56 -3.66 1.93
C SER A 65 -0.23 -3.06 1.52
N GLN A 66 0.60 -2.75 2.49
CA GLN A 66 1.99 -2.38 2.26
C GLN A 66 2.88 -3.62 2.16
N LEU A 67 3.78 -3.63 1.18
CA LEU A 67 4.75 -4.70 0.98
C LEU A 67 6.07 -4.30 1.62
N PHE A 68 6.50 -5.02 2.64
CA PHE A 68 7.73 -4.72 3.38
C PHE A 68 8.93 -5.49 2.82
N THR A 69 9.14 -5.41 1.52
CA THR A 69 10.28 -6.04 0.85
C THR A 69 11.51 -5.14 0.89
N GLN A 70 12.69 -5.75 0.93
CA GLN A 70 13.96 -5.02 0.91
C GLN A 70 14.20 -4.41 -0.48
N GLY A 71 14.49 -3.11 -0.51
CA GLY A 71 14.92 -2.41 -1.72
C GLY A 71 16.44 -2.42 -1.90
N ASN A 72 16.89 -1.78 -2.96
CA ASN A 72 18.32 -1.61 -3.20
C ASN A 72 18.92 -0.59 -2.22
N ILE A 73 20.09 -0.91 -1.72
CA ILE A 73 20.88 -0.01 -0.89
C ILE A 73 21.92 0.63 -1.80
N THR A 74 21.94 1.95 -1.85
CA THR A 74 22.92 2.74 -2.61
C THR A 74 23.81 3.55 -1.69
N VAL A 75 25.07 3.68 -2.05
CA VAL A 75 26.03 4.49 -1.30
C VAL A 75 25.91 5.95 -1.75
N THR A 76 25.64 6.85 -0.82
CA THR A 76 25.47 8.29 -1.09
C THR A 76 26.70 9.12 -0.77
N GLY A 77 27.64 8.57 0.02
CA GLY A 77 28.83 9.30 0.48
C GLY A 77 28.57 10.30 1.61
N ASN A 78 27.35 10.36 2.15
CA ASN A 78 26.98 11.19 3.28
C ASN A 78 26.95 10.36 4.57
N ASP A 79 27.72 10.80 5.58
CA ASP A 79 27.88 10.04 6.83
C ASP A 79 26.60 9.94 7.66
N LEU A 80 25.62 10.81 7.43
CA LEU A 80 24.35 10.81 8.15
C LEU A 80 23.27 9.95 7.48
N ASP A 81 23.54 9.45 6.28
CA ASP A 81 22.61 8.58 5.58
C ASP A 81 22.77 7.13 6.08
N LEU A 82 21.71 6.60 6.63
CA LEU A 82 21.66 5.24 7.17
C LEU A 82 20.64 4.42 6.41
N ALA A 83 20.98 3.15 6.16
CA ALA A 83 20.06 2.20 5.56
C ALA A 83 19.98 0.94 6.42
N ILE A 84 18.77 0.44 6.60
CA ILE A 84 18.55 -0.83 7.28
C ILE A 84 18.59 -1.95 6.23
N ASN A 85 19.47 -2.92 6.44
CA ASN A 85 19.48 -4.14 5.64
C ASN A 85 18.67 -5.21 6.37
N GLY A 86 17.53 -5.55 5.80
CA GLY A 86 16.57 -6.47 6.39
C GLY A 86 15.31 -5.79 6.91
N ASN A 87 14.68 -6.40 7.88
CA ASN A 87 13.43 -5.90 8.47
C ASN A 87 13.71 -4.87 9.57
N GLY A 88 12.79 -3.95 9.74
CA GLY A 88 12.82 -2.98 10.82
C GLY A 88 12.57 -1.55 10.36
N PHE A 89 12.47 -0.65 11.32
CA PHE A 89 12.22 0.77 11.12
C PHE A 89 13.09 1.59 12.05
N PHE A 90 13.39 2.82 11.64
CA PHE A 90 13.96 3.81 12.53
C PHE A 90 12.89 4.38 13.45
N GLU A 91 13.19 4.46 14.72
CA GLU A 91 12.34 5.11 15.71
C GLU A 91 12.74 6.59 15.81
N VAL A 92 11.77 7.47 15.64
CA VAL A 92 11.97 8.92 15.71
C VAL A 92 10.97 9.53 16.67
N THR A 93 11.41 10.55 17.40
CA THR A 93 10.52 11.31 18.28
C THR A 93 10.08 12.59 17.56
N GLN A 94 8.77 12.78 17.47
CA GLN A 94 8.20 13.98 16.88
C GLN A 94 8.30 15.16 17.85
N PRO A 95 8.24 16.40 17.35
CA PRO A 95 8.32 17.60 18.23
C PRO A 95 7.26 17.66 19.33
N ASN A 96 6.12 16.96 19.13
CA ASN A 96 5.06 16.82 20.13
C ASN A 96 5.33 15.75 21.19
N GLY A 97 6.47 15.06 21.13
CA GLY A 97 6.85 14.01 22.07
C GLY A 97 6.35 12.60 21.70
N THR A 98 5.59 12.44 20.63
CA THR A 98 5.13 11.12 20.19
C THR A 98 6.22 10.38 19.42
N MET A 99 6.26 9.06 19.60
CA MET A 99 7.15 8.18 18.85
C MET A 99 6.56 7.89 17.48
N ALA A 100 7.38 7.94 16.45
CA ALA A 100 7.02 7.55 15.10
C ALA A 100 8.10 6.62 14.51
N TYR A 101 7.72 5.86 13.51
CA TYR A 101 8.61 4.93 12.85
C TYR A 101 8.72 5.27 11.38
N THR A 102 9.94 5.25 10.86
CA THR A 102 10.21 5.54 9.44
C THR A 102 11.26 4.59 8.88
N ARG A 103 11.19 4.36 7.58
CA ARG A 103 12.23 3.63 6.85
C ARG A 103 13.20 4.59 6.14
N ALA A 104 12.87 5.86 6.05
CA ALA A 104 13.73 6.88 5.46
C ALA A 104 14.91 7.17 6.40
N GLY A 105 16.13 6.92 5.93
CA GLY A 105 17.35 7.06 6.70
C GLY A 105 18.20 8.27 6.33
N MET A 106 17.63 9.23 5.62
CA MET A 106 18.33 10.48 5.27
C MET A 106 18.15 11.51 6.39
N PHE A 107 19.11 11.56 7.31
CA PHE A 107 19.06 12.45 8.46
C PHE A 107 19.90 13.70 8.21
N GLN A 108 19.47 14.81 8.81
CA GLN A 108 20.18 16.09 8.77
C GLN A 108 20.41 16.58 10.20
N LEU A 109 21.51 17.28 10.39
CA LEU A 109 21.78 17.97 11.67
C LEU A 109 20.97 19.26 11.73
N ASP A 110 20.25 19.43 12.82
CA ASP A 110 19.61 20.71 13.13
C ASP A 110 20.64 21.73 13.62
N ARG A 111 20.31 22.98 13.46
CA ARG A 111 21.22 24.11 13.67
C ARG A 111 21.05 24.74 15.06
N GLU A 112 21.01 23.92 16.09
CA GLU A 112 21.03 24.45 17.45
C GLU A 112 22.38 24.25 18.12
#